data_8525d7b3a8b5e8f14e9305668e1fc57f
#
_entry.id   8525d7b3a8b5e8f14e9305668e1fc57f
#
_cell.length_a   1.000
_cell.length_b   1.000
_cell.length_c   1.000
_cell.angle_alpha   90.00
_cell.angle_beta   90.00
_cell.angle_gamma   90.00
#
_symmetry.space_group_name_H-M   'P 1'
#
loop_
_entity.id
_entity.type
_entity.pdbx_description
1 polymer ?
#
loop_
_entity_poly.entity_id
_entity_poly.type
_entity_poly.pdbx_seq_one_letter_code
_entity_poly.pdbx_strand_id
1 'polypeptide(L)'
;MLDALHLFSFKCFEMLDLPLGKLTVLSGINGGGKSSVIQSLVLLAQTLDEREWSKSLLLNGPSLTLGSASDVINQTTGRRQLGLGASAGNRKVVWTFNAQDRRAMALDLSAVEVNGASLDLSGPIHWLLPEAEAGGCAIVQHLKCISWLSAERTGPRELLPLLDPQHHRQVGMRGELAAGLLHWRESDAVSERLLIEGEPPTLFHQVRARMRQFFPGCDLQILPIEGASAVSLRLRSSAKSEFQRPQNVGFGLTQLFPVLVEVLAASPGDVVIVENPEVHLHPKAQQDIGELLALIASCGVQVIVETHSDHVLNGIRLAVKGRRSVEPAQVEIHFFSRDADGASRRLSPKIDADGRLDVWPDGFFDQFDQALAALL
;
A
#
# COMPACT_ATOMS: atom_id res chain seq x y z
N MET A 1 -0.01 -13.42 -6.92
CA MET A 1 -0.20 -12.47 -5.81
C MET A 1 0.28 -13.10 -4.52
N LEU A 2 0.50 -12.30 -3.48
CA LEU A 2 0.78 -12.78 -2.13
C LEU A 2 -0.54 -13.23 -1.49
N ASP A 3 -0.56 -14.43 -0.90
CA ASP A 3 -1.77 -15.00 -0.29
C ASP A 3 -1.79 -14.84 1.23
N ALA A 4 -0.62 -14.73 1.85
CA ALA A 4 -0.49 -14.48 3.29
C ALA A 4 0.86 -13.85 3.63
N LEU A 5 0.87 -13.09 4.74
CA LEU A 5 2.05 -12.57 5.41
C LEU A 5 2.26 -13.31 6.74
N HIS A 6 3.51 -13.65 7.05
CA HIS A 6 3.89 -14.34 8.28
C HIS A 6 4.91 -13.51 9.04
N LEU A 7 4.59 -13.13 10.27
CA LEU A 7 5.47 -12.35 11.13
C LEU A 7 5.73 -13.11 12.42
N PHE A 8 6.97 -13.06 12.86
CA PHE A 8 7.41 -13.65 14.10
C PHE A 8 8.33 -12.66 14.83
N SER A 9 8.03 -12.36 16.07
CA SER A 9 8.81 -11.43 16.92
C SER A 9 9.09 -10.08 16.25
N PHE A 10 8.11 -9.54 15.50
CA PHE A 10 8.23 -8.27 14.79
C PHE A 10 7.34 -7.18 15.42
N LYS A 11 7.98 -6.15 15.95
CA LYS A 11 7.31 -4.99 16.59
C LYS A 11 6.28 -5.42 17.63
N CYS A 12 5.01 -5.09 17.43
CA CYS A 12 3.92 -5.44 18.34
C CYS A 12 3.47 -6.90 18.23
N PHE A 13 3.94 -7.67 17.26
CA PHE A 13 3.52 -9.04 17.04
C PHE A 13 4.55 -10.03 17.57
N GLU A 14 4.13 -10.88 18.48
CA GLU A 14 4.87 -12.10 18.81
C GLU A 14 4.76 -13.12 17.67
N MET A 15 3.55 -13.29 17.16
CA MET A 15 3.25 -14.10 15.98
C MET A 15 2.02 -13.53 15.25
N LEU A 16 2.09 -13.46 13.93
CA LEU A 16 0.95 -13.09 13.09
C LEU A 16 0.99 -13.87 11.79
N ASP A 17 -0.09 -14.59 11.50
CA ASP A 17 -0.38 -15.13 10.17
C ASP A 17 -1.57 -14.35 9.60
N LEU A 18 -1.33 -13.56 8.54
CA LEU A 18 -2.29 -12.62 7.98
C LEU A 18 -2.64 -13.04 6.56
N PRO A 19 -3.85 -13.53 6.28
CA PRO A 19 -4.33 -13.74 4.91
C PRO A 19 -4.36 -12.43 4.13
N LEU A 20 -4.02 -12.50 2.86
CA LEU A 20 -4.07 -11.37 1.92
C LEU A 20 -4.98 -11.73 0.74
N GLY A 21 -5.88 -10.83 0.40
CA GLY A 21 -6.75 -10.94 -0.78
C GLY A 21 -6.20 -10.16 -1.97
N LYS A 22 -6.96 -10.15 -3.07
CA LYS A 22 -6.73 -9.16 -4.14
C LYS A 22 -6.92 -7.74 -3.61
N LEU A 23 -7.86 -7.56 -2.70
CA LEU A 23 -8.06 -6.35 -1.92
C LEU A 23 -7.99 -6.70 -0.44
N THR A 24 -7.03 -6.11 0.28
CA THR A 24 -6.89 -6.25 1.73
C THR A 24 -7.10 -4.92 2.41
N VAL A 25 -8.03 -4.86 3.35
CA VAL A 25 -8.33 -3.68 4.16
C VAL A 25 -7.73 -3.85 5.56
N LEU A 26 -6.87 -2.93 5.95
CA LEU A 26 -6.29 -2.85 7.29
C LEU A 26 -6.96 -1.68 8.03
N SER A 27 -7.70 -1.98 9.08
CA SER A 27 -8.37 -0.98 9.92
C SER A 27 -8.13 -1.26 11.39
N GLY A 28 -8.57 -0.36 12.27
CA GLY A 28 -8.45 -0.53 13.72
C GLY A 28 -7.84 0.66 14.42
N ILE A 29 -7.63 0.50 15.73
CA ILE A 29 -7.14 1.58 16.59
C ILE A 29 -5.70 1.97 16.27
N ASN A 30 -5.33 3.20 16.66
CA ASN A 30 -3.94 3.63 16.56
C ASN A 30 -3.05 2.76 17.45
N GLY A 31 -1.89 2.37 16.91
CA GLY A 31 -0.97 1.45 17.59
C GLY A 31 -1.41 -0.01 17.63
N GLY A 32 -2.52 -0.41 16.97
CA GLY A 32 -3.00 -1.79 16.92
C GLY A 32 -2.11 -2.74 16.10
N GLY A 33 -1.26 -2.23 15.21
CA GLY A 33 -0.32 -3.05 14.42
C GLY A 33 -0.46 -2.91 12.90
N LYS A 34 -1.41 -2.13 12.38
CA LYS A 34 -1.63 -1.91 10.93
C LYS A 34 -0.35 -1.52 10.20
N SER A 35 0.28 -0.45 10.65
CA SER A 35 1.54 0.04 10.05
C SER A 35 2.69 -0.96 10.21
N SER A 36 2.69 -1.82 11.25
CA SER A 36 3.69 -2.91 11.36
C SER A 36 3.53 -3.96 10.27
N VAL A 37 2.29 -4.27 9.86
CA VAL A 37 2.01 -5.15 8.71
C VAL A 37 2.58 -4.55 7.43
N ILE A 38 2.25 -3.28 7.14
CA ILE A 38 2.74 -2.58 5.94
C ILE A 38 4.27 -2.50 5.96
N GLN A 39 4.84 -2.08 7.08
CA GLN A 39 6.29 -1.93 7.23
C GLN A 39 7.05 -3.24 7.02
N SER A 40 6.49 -4.39 7.37
CA SER A 40 7.14 -5.67 7.14
C SER A 40 7.27 -6.01 5.65
N LEU A 41 6.23 -5.70 4.85
CA LEU A 41 6.24 -5.87 3.39
C LEU A 41 7.21 -4.89 2.72
N VAL A 42 7.14 -3.61 3.10
CA VAL A 42 8.02 -2.56 2.56
C VAL A 42 9.49 -2.81 2.94
N LEU A 43 9.74 -3.34 4.14
CA LEU A 43 11.08 -3.69 4.60
C LEU A 43 11.73 -4.80 3.76
N LEU A 44 10.95 -5.83 3.42
CA LEU A 44 11.39 -6.87 2.49
C LEU A 44 11.60 -6.28 1.09
N ALA A 45 10.64 -5.54 0.56
CA ALA A 45 10.73 -4.92 -0.77
C ALA A 45 11.98 -4.06 -0.91
N GLN A 46 12.20 -3.09 0.00
CA GLN A 46 13.40 -2.23 -0.06
C GLN A 46 14.71 -3.00 0.09
N THR A 47 14.73 -4.09 0.88
CA THR A 47 15.94 -4.91 1.02
C THR A 47 16.26 -5.63 -0.29
N LEU A 48 15.23 -6.15 -0.98
CA LEU A 48 15.41 -6.85 -2.27
C LEU A 48 15.87 -5.90 -3.38
N ASP A 49 15.41 -4.63 -3.36
CA ASP A 49 15.79 -3.62 -4.35
C ASP A 49 17.20 -3.06 -4.09
N GLU A 50 17.50 -2.69 -2.84
CA GLU A 50 18.75 -2.01 -2.51
C GLU A 50 19.92 -2.97 -2.29
N ARG A 51 19.65 -4.24 -1.96
CA ARG A 51 20.65 -5.21 -1.55
C ARG A 51 20.47 -6.57 -2.18
N GLU A 52 20.56 -6.62 -3.49
CA GLU A 52 20.34 -7.81 -4.30
C GLU A 52 21.11 -9.06 -3.82
N TRP A 53 22.39 -8.89 -3.49
CA TRP A 53 23.31 -9.98 -3.09
C TRP A 53 23.64 -10.00 -1.60
N SER A 54 22.86 -9.35 -0.77
CA SER A 54 23.12 -9.25 0.66
C SER A 54 22.50 -10.41 1.46
N LYS A 55 23.16 -10.77 2.56
CA LYS A 55 22.65 -11.65 3.61
C LYS A 55 22.09 -10.84 4.81
N SER A 56 21.63 -9.61 4.60
CA SER A 56 21.14 -8.78 5.70
C SER A 56 19.89 -8.01 5.34
N LEU A 57 18.96 -7.90 6.29
CA LEU A 57 17.75 -7.10 6.21
C LEU A 57 18.10 -5.61 6.43
N LEU A 58 17.72 -4.76 5.50
CA LEU A 58 17.99 -3.32 5.52
C LEU A 58 16.93 -2.58 6.34
N LEU A 59 17.23 -2.25 7.62
CA LEU A 59 16.30 -1.54 8.49
C LEU A 59 16.10 -0.07 8.12
N ASN A 60 17.09 0.54 7.46
CA ASN A 60 17.08 1.94 7.09
C ASN A 60 17.45 2.07 5.61
N GLY A 61 16.48 2.36 4.79
CA GLY A 61 16.60 2.51 3.34
C GLY A 61 15.82 3.70 2.82
N PRO A 62 15.71 3.85 1.50
CA PRO A 62 15.06 5.01 0.90
C PRO A 62 13.55 5.07 1.14
N SER A 63 12.89 3.91 1.21
CA SER A 63 11.45 3.83 1.43
C SER A 63 11.06 3.83 2.89
N LEU A 64 11.90 3.25 3.76
CA LEU A 64 11.56 3.05 5.17
C LEU A 64 12.80 3.14 6.05
N THR A 65 12.71 3.92 7.14
CA THR A 65 13.74 4.05 8.17
C THR A 65 13.16 3.64 9.51
N LEU A 66 13.56 2.47 10.04
CA LEU A 66 13.03 1.89 11.27
C LEU A 66 13.96 1.97 12.47
N GLY A 67 15.17 2.51 12.29
CA GLY A 67 16.14 2.65 13.38
C GLY A 67 17.00 1.39 13.58
N SER A 68 16.97 0.81 14.76
CA SER A 68 17.82 -0.28 15.18
C SER A 68 17.06 -1.59 15.44
N ALA A 69 17.77 -2.67 15.72
CA ALA A 69 17.20 -3.96 16.10
C ALA A 69 16.22 -3.86 17.27
N SER A 70 16.49 -2.98 18.26
CA SER A 70 15.60 -2.76 19.41
C SER A 70 14.27 -2.13 19.03
N ASP A 71 14.16 -1.47 17.87
CA ASP A 71 12.94 -0.79 17.40
C ASP A 71 12.06 -1.73 16.59
N VAL A 72 12.61 -2.83 16.07
CA VAL A 72 11.90 -3.75 15.17
C VAL A 72 11.66 -5.13 15.77
N ILE A 73 12.51 -5.62 16.67
CA ILE A 73 12.32 -6.91 17.35
C ILE A 73 11.32 -6.73 18.49
N ASN A 74 10.35 -7.64 18.59
CA ASN A 74 9.37 -7.64 19.66
C ASN A 74 10.06 -7.70 21.04
N GLN A 75 9.75 -6.73 21.90
CA GLN A 75 10.43 -6.56 23.18
C GLN A 75 9.97 -7.54 24.26
N THR A 76 8.74 -8.07 24.13
CA THR A 76 8.13 -8.96 25.12
C THR A 76 8.71 -10.38 25.06
N THR A 77 9.21 -10.80 23.90
CA THR A 77 9.72 -12.15 23.69
C THR A 77 11.12 -12.39 24.25
N GLY A 78 11.88 -11.31 24.57
CA GLY A 78 13.27 -11.41 25.00
C GLY A 78 14.25 -11.95 23.95
N ARG A 79 13.79 -12.16 22.72
CA ARG A 79 14.55 -12.76 21.61
C ARG A 79 15.44 -11.71 20.93
N ARG A 80 16.48 -12.18 20.23
CA ARG A 80 17.37 -11.35 19.38
C ARG A 80 17.13 -11.58 17.89
N GLN A 81 16.01 -12.21 17.55
CA GLN A 81 15.67 -12.58 16.19
C GLN A 81 14.22 -12.20 15.86
N LEU A 82 13.99 -11.94 14.60
CA LEU A 82 12.64 -11.80 14.04
C LEU A 82 12.52 -12.67 12.79
N GLY A 83 11.28 -13.01 12.44
CA GLY A 83 10.94 -13.71 11.21
C GLY A 83 9.97 -12.89 10.37
N LEU A 84 10.26 -12.79 9.07
CA LEU A 84 9.36 -12.26 8.07
C LEU A 84 9.12 -13.33 7.02
N GLY A 85 7.90 -13.52 6.58
CA GLY A 85 7.60 -14.51 5.56
C GLY A 85 6.37 -14.13 4.74
N ALA A 86 6.25 -14.74 3.58
CA ALA A 86 5.08 -14.60 2.71
C ALA A 86 4.72 -15.94 2.06
N SER A 87 3.46 -16.05 1.63
CA SER A 87 2.98 -17.18 0.83
C SER A 87 2.43 -16.70 -0.50
N ALA A 88 2.62 -17.49 -1.56
CA ALA A 88 2.01 -17.30 -2.87
C ALA A 88 1.76 -18.67 -3.51
N GLY A 89 0.52 -19.00 -3.83
CA GLY A 89 0.12 -20.32 -4.30
C GLY A 89 0.44 -21.41 -3.28
N ASN A 90 1.20 -22.39 -3.69
CA ASN A 90 1.62 -23.51 -2.82
C ASN A 90 3.00 -23.30 -2.17
N ARG A 91 3.57 -22.10 -2.30
CA ARG A 91 4.90 -21.79 -1.77
C ARG A 91 4.78 -20.82 -0.59
N LYS A 92 5.43 -21.17 0.51
CA LYS A 92 5.63 -20.32 1.70
C LYS A 92 7.12 -20.16 1.91
N VAL A 93 7.58 -18.93 2.05
CA VAL A 93 8.96 -18.59 2.39
C VAL A 93 8.98 -17.82 3.70
N VAL A 94 9.83 -18.25 4.63
CA VAL A 94 10.07 -17.56 5.90
C VAL A 94 11.54 -17.27 6.03
N TRP A 95 11.90 -16.02 6.21
CA TRP A 95 13.24 -15.54 6.48
C TRP A 95 13.39 -15.26 7.97
N THR A 96 14.40 -15.81 8.62
CA THR A 96 14.75 -15.50 10.01
C THR A 96 16.01 -14.65 10.04
N PHE A 97 15.95 -13.56 10.76
CA PHE A 97 17.04 -12.60 10.88
C PHE A 97 17.48 -12.46 12.34
N ASN A 98 18.78 -12.40 12.58
CA ASN A 98 19.39 -12.23 13.89
C ASN A 98 20.03 -10.86 14.03
N ALA A 99 19.88 -10.25 15.20
CA ALA A 99 20.61 -9.06 15.59
C ALA A 99 21.93 -9.45 16.29
N GLN A 100 23.05 -8.87 15.86
CA GLN A 100 24.32 -9.01 16.56
C GLN A 100 24.24 -8.38 17.97
N ASP A 101 23.65 -7.19 18.03
CA ASP A 101 23.31 -6.49 19.28
C ASP A 101 22.03 -5.67 19.13
N ARG A 102 21.58 -5.03 20.23
CA ARG A 102 20.32 -4.23 20.24
C ARG A 102 20.40 -2.94 19.40
N ARG A 103 21.60 -2.45 19.09
CA ARG A 103 21.84 -1.21 18.33
C ARG A 103 22.15 -1.50 16.85
N ALA A 104 22.16 -2.78 16.44
CA ALA A 104 22.42 -3.15 15.05
C ALA A 104 21.44 -2.43 14.10
N MET A 105 21.97 -1.80 13.05
CA MET A 105 21.22 -1.05 12.05
C MET A 105 20.82 -1.92 10.84
N ALA A 106 21.20 -3.18 10.86
CA ALA A 106 20.80 -4.24 9.93
C ALA A 106 20.73 -5.55 10.71
N LEU A 107 19.99 -6.54 10.19
CA LEU A 107 19.87 -7.86 10.80
C LEU A 107 20.40 -8.90 9.83
N ASP A 108 21.23 -9.84 10.33
CA ASP A 108 21.82 -10.87 9.51
C ASP A 108 20.83 -12.00 9.23
N LEU A 109 20.73 -12.45 7.98
CA LEU A 109 19.94 -13.61 7.58
C LEU A 109 20.54 -14.87 8.21
N SER A 110 19.78 -15.53 9.08
CA SER A 110 20.24 -16.70 9.82
C SER A 110 19.62 -18.01 9.37
N ALA A 111 18.39 -17.97 8.85
CA ALA A 111 17.71 -19.12 8.27
C ALA A 111 16.72 -18.70 7.20
N VAL A 112 16.51 -19.59 6.24
CA VAL A 112 15.42 -19.50 5.25
C VAL A 112 14.72 -20.84 5.21
N GLU A 113 13.39 -20.81 5.32
CA GLU A 113 12.57 -21.99 5.19
C GLU A 113 11.63 -21.85 4.00
N VAL A 114 11.53 -22.89 3.18
CA VAL A 114 10.56 -23.00 2.10
C VAL A 114 9.65 -24.19 2.38
N ASN A 115 8.36 -23.93 2.55
CA ASN A 115 7.36 -24.93 2.94
C ASN A 115 7.75 -25.75 4.19
N GLY A 116 8.43 -25.10 5.15
CA GLY A 116 8.92 -25.71 6.38
C GLY A 116 10.25 -26.47 6.26
N ALA A 117 10.82 -26.56 5.07
CA ALA A 117 12.14 -27.14 4.85
C ALA A 117 13.21 -26.02 4.89
N SER A 118 14.21 -26.18 5.76
CA SER A 118 15.35 -25.24 5.86
C SER A 118 16.27 -25.37 4.64
N LEU A 119 16.69 -24.23 4.11
CA LEU A 119 17.62 -24.15 2.98
C LEU A 119 19.05 -23.96 3.48
N ASP A 120 20.03 -24.50 2.72
CA ASP A 120 21.43 -24.25 2.95
C ASP A 120 21.84 -22.83 2.50
N LEU A 121 22.42 -22.06 3.41
CA LEU A 121 22.86 -20.68 3.20
C LEU A 121 24.38 -20.55 3.02
N SER A 122 25.11 -21.67 2.86
CA SER A 122 26.56 -21.66 2.67
C SER A 122 27.02 -21.08 1.35
N GLY A 123 26.14 -21.15 0.32
CA GLY A 123 26.38 -20.62 -1.01
C GLY A 123 26.05 -19.11 -1.15
N PRO A 124 26.10 -18.59 -2.40
CA PRO A 124 25.71 -17.22 -2.69
C PRO A 124 24.22 -17.03 -2.43
N ILE A 125 23.90 -15.88 -1.83
CA ILE A 125 22.52 -15.46 -1.56
C ILE A 125 22.14 -14.35 -2.52
N HIS A 126 21.04 -14.55 -3.24
CA HIS A 126 20.47 -13.60 -4.16
C HIS A 126 19.02 -13.32 -3.74
N TRP A 127 18.66 -12.06 -3.56
CA TRP A 127 17.33 -11.65 -3.08
C TRP A 127 16.88 -12.40 -1.81
N LEU A 128 17.78 -12.46 -0.82
CA LEU A 128 17.56 -13.16 0.46
C LEU A 128 17.28 -14.68 0.34
N LEU A 129 17.52 -15.28 -0.80
CA LEU A 129 17.40 -16.72 -1.05
C LEU A 129 18.72 -17.29 -1.57
N PRO A 130 18.98 -18.59 -1.40
CA PRO A 130 20.00 -19.25 -2.20
C PRO A 130 19.78 -19.00 -3.70
N GLU A 131 20.82 -18.70 -4.45
CA GLU A 131 20.75 -18.29 -5.86
C GLU A 131 19.91 -19.24 -6.71
N ALA A 132 20.02 -20.55 -6.48
CA ALA A 132 19.24 -21.57 -7.18
C ALA A 132 17.72 -21.46 -6.97
N GLU A 133 17.29 -20.86 -5.86
CA GLU A 133 15.87 -20.69 -5.48
C GLU A 133 15.32 -19.32 -5.83
N ALA A 134 16.18 -18.31 -6.01
CA ALA A 134 15.80 -16.92 -6.13
C ALA A 134 15.10 -16.60 -7.46
N GLY A 135 15.66 -17.06 -8.58
CA GLY A 135 15.23 -16.67 -9.92
C GLY A 135 13.79 -17.08 -10.30
N GLY A 136 13.28 -18.17 -9.72
CA GLY A 136 11.91 -18.67 -9.97
C GLY A 136 10.92 -18.40 -8.83
N CYS A 137 11.29 -17.62 -7.81
CA CYS A 137 10.45 -17.40 -6.65
C CYS A 137 9.40 -16.31 -6.89
N ALA A 138 8.14 -16.72 -7.12
CA ALA A 138 7.03 -15.79 -7.33
C ALA A 138 6.85 -14.81 -6.15
N ILE A 139 7.14 -15.23 -4.91
CA ILE A 139 7.06 -14.36 -3.72
C ILE A 139 8.04 -13.20 -3.86
N VAL A 140 9.30 -13.49 -4.25
CA VAL A 140 10.32 -12.45 -4.49
C VAL A 140 9.89 -11.49 -5.58
N GLN A 141 9.33 -12.02 -6.69
CA GLN A 141 8.84 -11.17 -7.78
C GLN A 141 7.72 -10.24 -7.31
N HIS A 142 6.74 -10.74 -6.55
CA HIS A 142 5.68 -9.90 -6.00
C HIS A 142 6.18 -8.87 -4.99
N LEU A 143 7.14 -9.24 -4.12
CA LEU A 143 7.75 -8.29 -3.18
C LEU A 143 8.49 -7.15 -3.90
N LYS A 144 9.17 -7.43 -5.00
CA LYS A 144 9.85 -6.42 -5.84
C LYS A 144 8.88 -5.52 -6.63
N CYS A 145 7.64 -5.97 -6.82
CA CYS A 145 6.59 -5.17 -7.45
C CYS A 145 5.72 -4.41 -6.43
N ILE A 146 6.15 -4.31 -5.17
CA ILE A 146 5.45 -3.52 -4.16
C ILE A 146 5.69 -2.03 -4.41
N SER A 147 4.60 -1.29 -4.54
CA SER A 147 4.57 0.15 -4.45
C SER A 147 3.86 0.56 -3.16
N TRP A 148 4.38 1.57 -2.49
CA TRP A 148 3.83 2.05 -1.22
C TRP A 148 3.68 3.55 -1.21
N LEU A 149 2.43 4.00 -1.04
CA LEU A 149 2.06 5.38 -0.82
C LEU A 149 1.63 5.56 0.65
N SER A 150 2.49 6.19 1.43
CA SER A 150 2.29 6.38 2.88
C SER A 150 1.21 7.42 3.19
N ALA A 151 0.75 7.45 4.45
CA ALA A 151 -0.16 8.48 4.93
C ALA A 151 0.47 9.89 4.90
N GLU A 152 1.80 9.97 5.09
CA GLU A 152 2.56 11.22 5.00
C GLU A 152 2.86 11.55 3.53
N ARG A 153 1.93 12.19 2.85
CA ARG A 153 2.11 12.61 1.46
C ARG A 153 2.81 13.96 1.38
N THR A 154 3.57 14.13 0.29
CA THR A 154 4.11 15.44 -0.07
C THR A 154 2.95 16.42 -0.21
N GLY A 155 2.96 17.47 0.59
CA GLY A 155 1.95 18.52 0.48
C GLY A 155 2.02 19.25 -0.87
N PRO A 156 1.18 20.27 -1.07
CA PRO A 156 1.11 20.99 -2.34
C PRO A 156 2.45 21.67 -2.68
N ARG A 157 3.11 21.18 -3.73
CA ARG A 157 4.36 21.71 -4.25
C ARG A 157 4.21 22.09 -5.72
N GLU A 158 4.78 23.24 -6.11
CA GLU A 158 4.76 23.69 -7.49
C GLU A 158 5.71 22.89 -8.37
N LEU A 159 6.90 22.61 -7.86
CA LEU A 159 7.95 21.86 -8.56
C LEU A 159 8.09 20.49 -7.94
N LEU A 160 8.07 19.48 -8.79
CA LEU A 160 8.21 18.07 -8.42
C LEU A 160 9.34 17.46 -9.25
N PRO A 161 10.04 16.44 -8.72
CA PRO A 161 11.14 15.80 -9.42
C PRO A 161 10.69 15.17 -10.75
N LEU A 162 11.55 15.25 -11.75
CA LEU A 162 11.45 14.51 -13.00
C LEU A 162 12.65 13.58 -13.09
N LEU A 163 12.48 12.33 -12.66
CA LEU A 163 13.53 11.32 -12.61
C LEU A 163 13.44 10.39 -13.83
N ASP A 164 14.51 9.65 -14.09
CA ASP A 164 14.55 8.66 -15.18
C ASP A 164 13.48 7.56 -14.96
N PRO A 165 12.55 7.39 -15.91
CA PRO A 165 11.46 6.43 -15.79
C PRO A 165 11.92 4.95 -15.80
N GLN A 166 13.15 4.67 -16.25
CA GLN A 166 13.70 3.31 -16.23
C GLN A 166 14.01 2.84 -14.81
N HIS A 167 14.36 3.79 -13.92
CA HIS A 167 14.72 3.50 -12.53
C HIS A 167 13.60 3.85 -11.53
N HIS A 168 12.59 4.64 -11.95
CA HIS A 168 11.53 5.13 -11.07
C HIS A 168 10.16 4.84 -11.67
N ARG A 169 9.61 3.66 -11.38
CA ARG A 169 8.33 3.17 -11.91
C ARG A 169 7.13 3.50 -11.03
N GLN A 170 7.35 4.06 -9.85
CA GLN A 170 6.36 4.31 -8.81
C GLN A 170 6.28 5.80 -8.49
N VAL A 171 5.19 6.23 -7.86
CA VAL A 171 4.97 7.64 -7.50
C VAL A 171 5.86 8.14 -6.34
N GLY A 172 6.64 7.26 -5.73
CA GLY A 172 7.40 7.52 -4.52
C GLY A 172 6.55 7.39 -3.25
N MET A 173 7.23 7.14 -2.12
CA MET A 173 6.60 6.88 -0.83
C MET A 173 5.64 8.01 -0.38
N ARG A 174 5.93 9.25 -0.75
CA ARG A 174 5.12 10.43 -0.43
C ARG A 174 4.35 10.98 -1.62
N GLY A 175 4.33 10.28 -2.75
CA GLY A 175 3.73 10.73 -3.99
C GLY A 175 4.51 11.86 -4.70
N GLU A 176 5.75 12.11 -4.30
CA GLU A 176 6.60 13.19 -4.80
C GLU A 176 6.98 13.02 -6.27
N LEU A 177 6.93 11.79 -6.79
CA LEU A 177 7.26 11.48 -8.19
C LEU A 177 6.01 11.39 -9.08
N ALA A 178 4.80 11.55 -8.55
CA ALA A 178 3.56 11.31 -9.28
C ALA A 178 3.43 12.16 -10.55
N ALA A 179 3.79 13.44 -10.50
CA ALA A 179 3.71 14.32 -11.69
C ALA A 179 4.76 13.94 -12.74
N GLY A 180 5.99 13.61 -12.31
CA GLY A 180 7.04 13.13 -13.21
C GLY A 180 6.67 11.80 -13.87
N LEU A 181 6.15 10.85 -13.11
CA LEU A 181 5.67 9.58 -13.61
C LEU A 181 4.54 9.76 -14.64
N LEU A 182 3.54 10.58 -14.30
CA LEU A 182 2.42 10.86 -15.21
C LEU A 182 2.88 11.55 -16.49
N HIS A 183 3.88 12.42 -16.41
CA HIS A 183 4.46 13.04 -17.61
C HIS A 183 5.13 12.01 -18.53
N TRP A 184 5.96 11.12 -17.97
CA TRP A 184 6.66 10.09 -18.77
C TRP A 184 5.72 9.05 -19.36
N ARG A 185 4.67 8.69 -18.63
CA ARG A 185 3.73 7.63 -18.98
C ARG A 185 2.38 8.17 -19.50
N GLU A 186 2.33 9.44 -19.92
CA GLU A 186 1.08 10.11 -20.31
C GLU A 186 0.28 9.38 -21.38
N SER A 187 0.98 8.73 -22.32
CA SER A 187 0.40 7.98 -23.45
C SER A 187 0.19 6.48 -23.17
N ASP A 188 0.60 5.98 -22.00
CA ASP A 188 0.41 4.57 -21.64
C ASP A 188 -1.09 4.24 -21.60
N ALA A 189 -1.45 3.07 -22.15
CA ALA A 189 -2.83 2.60 -22.10
C ALA A 189 -3.20 2.15 -20.68
N VAL A 190 -4.36 2.56 -20.21
CA VAL A 190 -4.97 2.08 -18.97
C VAL A 190 -5.86 0.86 -19.28
N SER A 191 -6.01 -0.06 -18.31
CA SER A 191 -6.88 -1.22 -18.43
C SER A 191 -8.30 -0.82 -18.90
N GLU A 192 -8.86 -1.54 -19.86
CA GLU A 192 -10.19 -1.26 -20.42
C GLU A 192 -11.29 -1.15 -19.35
N ARG A 193 -11.20 -1.96 -18.29
CA ARG A 193 -12.14 -1.93 -17.16
C ARG A 193 -12.10 -0.64 -16.34
N LEU A 194 -11.02 0.12 -16.45
CA LEU A 194 -10.82 1.38 -15.72
C LEU A 194 -11.20 2.61 -16.55
N LEU A 195 -11.54 2.43 -17.83
CA LEU A 195 -11.83 3.55 -18.72
C LEU A 195 -13.10 4.28 -18.32
N ILE A 196 -13.02 5.60 -18.35
CA ILE A 196 -14.18 6.49 -18.28
C ILE A 196 -14.67 6.72 -19.72
N GLU A 197 -15.92 6.43 -19.95
CA GLU A 197 -16.55 6.56 -21.27
C GLU A 197 -16.42 8.00 -21.80
N GLY A 198 -16.05 8.12 -23.07
CA GLY A 198 -15.85 9.41 -23.74
C GLY A 198 -14.48 10.07 -23.52
N GLU A 199 -13.61 9.48 -22.68
CA GLU A 199 -12.25 9.97 -22.46
C GLU A 199 -11.21 9.07 -23.15
N PRO A 200 -10.10 9.62 -23.68
CA PRO A 200 -9.04 8.82 -24.29
C PRO A 200 -8.48 7.76 -23.33
N PRO A 201 -8.08 6.56 -23.82
CA PRO A 201 -7.66 5.44 -22.96
C PRO A 201 -6.25 5.57 -22.39
N THR A 202 -5.67 6.76 -22.40
CA THR A 202 -4.30 7.01 -21.93
C THR A 202 -4.28 7.43 -20.47
N LEU A 203 -3.19 7.12 -19.78
CA LEU A 203 -3.01 7.36 -18.35
C LEU A 203 -3.31 8.82 -17.98
N PHE A 204 -2.75 9.78 -18.74
CA PHE A 204 -2.98 11.20 -18.48
C PHE A 204 -4.47 11.56 -18.52
N HIS A 205 -5.18 11.14 -19.57
CA HIS A 205 -6.60 11.47 -19.73
C HIS A 205 -7.47 10.78 -18.68
N GLN A 206 -7.15 9.52 -18.34
CA GLN A 206 -7.89 8.78 -17.33
C GLN A 206 -7.66 9.33 -15.91
N VAL A 207 -6.43 9.73 -15.56
CA VAL A 207 -6.16 10.44 -14.29
C VAL A 207 -6.94 11.76 -14.23
N ARG A 208 -6.92 12.54 -15.31
CA ARG A 208 -7.67 13.80 -15.44
C ARG A 208 -9.17 13.59 -15.28
N ALA A 209 -9.72 12.60 -15.96
CA ALA A 209 -11.14 12.28 -15.90
C ALA A 209 -11.55 11.81 -14.49
N ARG A 210 -10.75 10.97 -13.84
CA ARG A 210 -10.98 10.58 -12.44
C ARG A 210 -10.93 11.77 -11.50
N MET A 211 -9.93 12.65 -11.65
CA MET A 211 -9.89 13.89 -10.85
C MET A 211 -11.20 14.69 -10.97
N ARG A 212 -11.78 14.79 -12.17
CA ARG A 212 -13.06 15.49 -12.41
C ARG A 212 -14.25 14.78 -11.78
N GLN A 213 -14.23 13.45 -11.64
CA GLN A 213 -15.28 12.72 -10.92
C GLN A 213 -15.26 13.04 -9.43
N PHE A 214 -14.07 13.14 -8.83
CA PHE A 214 -13.92 13.49 -7.41
C PHE A 214 -14.14 14.98 -7.14
N PHE A 215 -13.71 15.84 -8.07
CA PHE A 215 -13.79 17.32 -7.97
C PHE A 215 -14.35 17.91 -9.27
N PRO A 216 -15.67 18.03 -9.38
CA PRO A 216 -16.31 18.52 -10.60
C PRO A 216 -15.76 19.85 -11.11
N GLY A 217 -15.33 19.87 -12.37
CA GLY A 217 -14.76 21.05 -13.02
C GLY A 217 -13.24 21.25 -12.78
N CYS A 218 -12.61 20.44 -11.96
CA CYS A 218 -11.15 20.51 -11.80
C CYS A 218 -10.41 20.08 -13.06
N ASP A 219 -9.15 20.48 -13.16
CA ASP A 219 -8.25 20.06 -14.24
C ASP A 219 -6.79 20.17 -13.80
N LEU A 220 -5.89 19.54 -14.55
CA LEU A 220 -4.46 19.54 -14.27
C LEU A 220 -3.61 19.76 -15.53
N GLN A 221 -2.44 20.33 -15.33
CA GLN A 221 -1.37 20.45 -16.32
C GLN A 221 -0.04 20.07 -15.67
N ILE A 222 0.80 19.38 -16.44
CA ILE A 222 2.18 19.06 -16.05
C ILE A 222 3.09 19.67 -17.12
N LEU A 223 3.96 20.55 -16.69
CA LEU A 223 4.84 21.32 -17.57
C LEU A 223 6.31 21.01 -17.20
N PRO A 224 7.07 20.35 -18.08
CA PRO A 224 8.52 20.19 -17.87
C PRO A 224 9.21 21.55 -17.75
N ILE A 225 10.19 21.63 -16.88
CA ILE A 225 11.01 22.85 -16.71
C ILE A 225 12.28 22.70 -17.55
N GLU A 226 12.44 23.54 -18.55
CA GLU A 226 13.61 23.54 -19.41
C GLU A 226 14.89 23.76 -18.59
N GLY A 227 15.88 22.89 -18.79
CA GLY A 227 17.15 22.95 -18.08
C GLY A 227 17.13 22.46 -16.62
N ALA A 228 16.02 21.87 -16.14
CA ALA A 228 15.92 21.30 -14.80
C ALA A 228 15.30 19.89 -14.83
N SER A 229 15.76 19.01 -13.95
CA SER A 229 15.13 17.68 -13.74
C SER A 229 13.86 17.82 -12.88
N ALA A 230 12.90 18.61 -13.36
CA ALA A 230 11.67 18.95 -12.63
C ALA A 230 10.49 19.18 -13.56
N VAL A 231 9.28 18.98 -13.02
CA VAL A 231 8.02 19.37 -13.65
C VAL A 231 7.28 20.37 -12.75
N SER A 232 6.53 21.30 -13.36
CA SER A 232 5.58 22.16 -12.67
C SER A 232 4.19 21.55 -12.76
N LEU A 233 3.59 21.26 -11.62
CA LEU A 233 2.18 20.86 -11.52
C LEU A 233 1.32 22.12 -11.39
N ARG A 234 0.29 22.22 -12.24
CA ARG A 234 -0.72 23.28 -12.21
C ARG A 234 -2.11 22.65 -12.09
N LEU A 235 -2.92 23.19 -11.25
CA LEU A 235 -4.28 22.70 -10.97
C LEU A 235 -5.28 23.83 -11.10
N ARG A 236 -6.50 23.53 -11.53
CA ARG A 236 -7.65 24.42 -11.39
C ARG A 236 -8.80 23.70 -10.70
N SER A 237 -9.55 24.42 -9.89
CA SER A 237 -10.66 23.87 -9.10
C SER A 237 -12.01 23.92 -9.82
N SER A 238 -12.12 24.68 -10.92
CA SER A 238 -13.32 24.77 -11.73
C SER A 238 -13.00 25.06 -13.19
N ALA A 239 -13.95 24.80 -14.10
CA ALA A 239 -13.78 25.09 -15.52
C ALA A 239 -13.64 26.59 -15.84
N LYS A 240 -14.04 27.46 -14.90
CA LYS A 240 -13.97 28.93 -15.04
C LYS A 240 -12.75 29.56 -14.37
N SER A 241 -11.98 28.76 -13.57
CA SER A 241 -10.77 29.26 -12.92
C SER A 241 -9.54 29.05 -13.77
N GLU A 242 -8.56 29.94 -13.62
CA GLU A 242 -7.24 29.79 -14.20
C GLU A 242 -6.46 28.65 -13.50
N PHE A 243 -5.47 28.10 -14.19
CA PHE A 243 -4.53 27.14 -13.60
C PHE A 243 -3.63 27.82 -12.56
N GLN A 244 -3.63 27.30 -11.37
CA GLN A 244 -2.92 27.82 -10.21
C GLN A 244 -1.85 26.86 -9.71
N ARG A 245 -0.97 27.37 -8.87
CA ARG A 245 -0.02 26.55 -8.11
C ARG A 245 -0.79 25.63 -7.14
N PRO A 246 -0.31 24.42 -6.85
CA PRO A 246 -0.99 23.50 -5.92
C PRO A 246 -1.27 24.10 -4.54
N GLN A 247 -0.44 25.06 -4.07
CA GLN A 247 -0.65 25.75 -2.79
C GLN A 247 -1.91 26.63 -2.75
N ASN A 248 -2.44 27.01 -3.90
CA ASN A 248 -3.59 27.92 -4.04
C ASN A 248 -4.89 27.20 -4.38
N VAL A 249 -4.89 25.86 -4.38
CA VAL A 249 -6.09 25.03 -4.62
C VAL A 249 -6.43 24.22 -3.38
N GLY A 250 -7.62 23.61 -3.35
CA GLY A 250 -8.06 22.76 -2.25
C GLY A 250 -7.08 21.60 -1.99
N PHE A 251 -6.74 21.38 -0.73
CA PHE A 251 -5.74 20.38 -0.32
C PHE A 251 -6.10 18.96 -0.78
N GLY A 252 -7.40 18.63 -0.83
CA GLY A 252 -7.88 17.32 -1.30
C GLY A 252 -7.43 16.98 -2.72
N LEU A 253 -7.36 17.97 -3.64
CA LEU A 253 -6.88 17.73 -5.00
C LEU A 253 -5.43 17.23 -5.01
N THR A 254 -4.59 17.89 -4.23
CA THR A 254 -3.14 17.55 -4.17
C THR A 254 -2.88 16.25 -3.46
N GLN A 255 -3.72 15.86 -2.51
CA GLN A 255 -3.59 14.60 -1.76
C GLN A 255 -4.13 13.39 -2.55
N LEU A 256 -5.20 13.56 -3.33
CA LEU A 256 -5.76 12.51 -4.16
C LEU A 256 -4.94 12.25 -5.43
N PHE A 257 -4.32 13.28 -6.00
CA PHE A 257 -3.59 13.18 -7.27
C PHE A 257 -2.56 12.03 -7.29
N PRO A 258 -1.62 11.90 -6.34
CA PRO A 258 -0.66 10.79 -6.35
C PRO A 258 -1.32 9.42 -6.16
N VAL A 259 -2.44 9.33 -5.42
CA VAL A 259 -3.20 8.07 -5.28
C VAL A 259 -3.74 7.64 -6.63
N LEU A 260 -4.37 8.55 -7.39
CA LEU A 260 -4.92 8.23 -8.70
C LEU A 260 -3.83 7.84 -9.71
N VAL A 261 -2.71 8.56 -9.71
CA VAL A 261 -1.59 8.22 -10.59
C VAL A 261 -1.08 6.82 -10.28
N GLU A 262 -0.84 6.50 -8.98
CA GLU A 262 -0.34 5.19 -8.56
C GLU A 262 -1.25 4.05 -9.00
N VAL A 263 -2.54 4.13 -8.64
CA VAL A 263 -3.45 3.00 -8.88
C VAL A 263 -3.83 2.84 -10.36
N LEU A 264 -3.83 3.91 -11.16
CA LEU A 264 -4.13 3.84 -12.59
C LEU A 264 -2.90 3.45 -13.43
N ALA A 265 -1.68 3.72 -12.94
CA ALA A 265 -0.44 3.35 -13.59
C ALA A 265 -0.01 1.89 -13.27
N ALA A 266 -0.61 1.28 -12.25
CA ALA A 266 -0.29 -0.08 -11.84
C ALA A 266 -0.67 -1.11 -12.91
N SER A 267 0.15 -2.14 -13.04
CA SER A 267 -0.01 -3.26 -13.99
C SER A 267 -0.50 -4.53 -13.29
N PRO A 268 -1.16 -5.47 -13.99
CA PRO A 268 -1.49 -6.76 -13.41
C PRO A 268 -0.24 -7.46 -12.84
N GLY A 269 -0.34 -7.93 -11.59
CA GLY A 269 0.76 -8.53 -10.84
C GLY A 269 1.48 -7.59 -9.88
N ASP A 270 1.29 -6.28 -10.01
CA ASP A 270 1.80 -5.30 -9.03
C ASP A 270 1.06 -5.41 -7.70
N VAL A 271 1.74 -5.00 -6.63
CA VAL A 271 1.19 -4.88 -5.27
C VAL A 271 1.22 -3.40 -4.88
N VAL A 272 0.05 -2.81 -4.74
CA VAL A 272 -0.09 -1.39 -4.38
C VAL A 272 -0.57 -1.27 -2.95
N ILE A 273 0.22 -0.61 -2.11
CA ILE A 273 -0.10 -0.31 -0.72
C ILE A 273 -0.43 1.17 -0.60
N VAL A 274 -1.63 1.50 -0.12
CA VAL A 274 -2.05 2.89 0.07
C VAL A 274 -2.53 3.09 1.50
N GLU A 275 -1.89 4.01 2.22
CA GLU A 275 -2.34 4.43 3.54
C GLU A 275 -3.25 5.65 3.45
N ASN A 276 -4.34 5.62 4.19
CA ASN A 276 -5.29 6.72 4.38
C ASN A 276 -5.66 7.44 3.06
N PRO A 277 -6.19 6.73 2.04
CA PRO A 277 -6.58 7.36 0.77
C PRO A 277 -7.67 8.42 0.94
N GLU A 278 -8.40 8.38 2.04
CA GLU A 278 -9.52 9.27 2.39
C GLU A 278 -9.12 10.65 2.86
N VAL A 279 -7.85 10.89 3.17
CA VAL A 279 -7.40 12.13 3.82
C VAL A 279 -7.77 13.36 2.97
N HIS A 280 -8.43 14.34 3.61
CA HIS A 280 -8.94 15.57 3.00
C HIS A 280 -10.02 15.39 1.92
N LEU A 281 -10.66 14.22 1.84
CA LEU A 281 -11.78 13.98 0.95
C LEU A 281 -13.12 14.14 1.69
N HIS A 282 -14.13 14.64 0.97
CA HIS A 282 -15.52 14.63 1.44
C HIS A 282 -16.06 13.19 1.52
N PRO A 283 -16.98 12.83 2.44
CA PRO A 283 -17.52 11.47 2.61
C PRO A 283 -17.90 10.76 1.31
N LYS A 284 -18.57 11.43 0.38
CA LYS A 284 -18.88 10.82 -0.94
C LYS A 284 -17.63 10.43 -1.71
N ALA A 285 -16.61 11.28 -1.74
CA ALA A 285 -15.35 10.99 -2.40
C ALA A 285 -14.56 9.86 -1.70
N GLN A 286 -14.70 9.72 -0.38
CA GLN A 286 -14.13 8.59 0.37
C GLN A 286 -14.79 7.26 -0.02
N GLN A 287 -16.11 7.25 -0.25
CA GLN A 287 -16.80 6.09 -0.80
C GLN A 287 -16.30 5.77 -2.21
N ASP A 288 -16.22 6.78 -3.07
CA ASP A 288 -15.82 6.61 -4.47
C ASP A 288 -14.39 6.07 -4.60
N ILE A 289 -13.46 6.46 -3.70
CA ILE A 289 -12.11 5.88 -3.69
C ILE A 289 -12.12 4.41 -3.26
N GLY A 290 -12.99 4.00 -2.32
CA GLY A 290 -13.18 2.60 -1.95
C GLY A 290 -13.66 1.75 -3.14
N GLU A 291 -14.65 2.25 -3.91
CA GLU A 291 -15.12 1.59 -5.13
C GLU A 291 -14.02 1.51 -6.20
N LEU A 292 -13.22 2.57 -6.37
CA LEU A 292 -12.09 2.57 -7.30
C LEU A 292 -11.02 1.55 -6.93
N LEU A 293 -10.63 1.47 -5.66
CA LEU A 293 -9.63 0.49 -5.20
C LEU A 293 -10.10 -0.95 -5.44
N ALA A 294 -11.39 -1.25 -5.23
CA ALA A 294 -11.96 -2.54 -5.56
C ALA A 294 -11.94 -2.81 -7.08
N LEU A 295 -12.20 -1.80 -7.90
CA LEU A 295 -12.13 -1.90 -9.35
C LEU A 295 -10.67 -2.17 -9.82
N ILE A 296 -9.68 -1.48 -9.25
CA ILE A 296 -8.25 -1.71 -9.50
C ILE A 296 -7.87 -3.17 -9.17
N ALA A 297 -8.29 -3.66 -8.00
CA ALA A 297 -8.03 -5.05 -7.59
C ALA A 297 -8.61 -6.07 -8.57
N SER A 298 -9.75 -5.75 -9.21
CA SER A 298 -10.34 -6.60 -10.25
C SER A 298 -9.55 -6.66 -11.54
N CYS A 299 -8.64 -5.71 -11.77
CA CYS A 299 -7.77 -5.66 -12.94
C CYS A 299 -6.46 -6.45 -12.75
N GLY A 300 -6.34 -7.23 -11.68
CA GLY A 300 -5.16 -8.07 -11.43
C GLY A 300 -4.05 -7.41 -10.62
N VAL A 301 -4.28 -6.20 -10.10
CA VAL A 301 -3.41 -5.52 -9.15
C VAL A 301 -3.79 -5.98 -7.74
N GLN A 302 -2.82 -6.34 -6.91
CA GLN A 302 -3.08 -6.61 -5.49
C GLN A 302 -3.07 -5.30 -4.72
N VAL A 303 -4.18 -4.97 -4.05
CA VAL A 303 -4.33 -3.71 -3.32
C VAL A 303 -4.36 -3.98 -1.82
N ILE A 304 -3.51 -3.30 -1.06
CA ILE A 304 -3.54 -3.29 0.41
C ILE A 304 -3.82 -1.85 0.83
N VAL A 305 -4.94 -1.61 1.51
CA VAL A 305 -5.33 -0.28 1.96
C VAL A 305 -5.41 -0.21 3.47
N GLU A 306 -4.71 0.77 4.09
CA GLU A 306 -4.93 1.16 5.47
C GLU A 306 -5.92 2.32 5.49
N THR A 307 -7.00 2.20 6.26
CA THR A 307 -8.02 3.25 6.34
C THR A 307 -8.68 3.32 7.72
N HIS A 308 -9.06 4.54 8.10
CA HIS A 308 -9.89 4.85 9.25
C HIS A 308 -11.30 5.32 8.85
N SER A 309 -11.65 5.23 7.56
CA SER A 309 -12.93 5.69 7.03
C SER A 309 -13.92 4.54 6.83
N ASP A 310 -15.06 4.61 7.48
CA ASP A 310 -16.23 3.78 7.20
C ASP A 310 -16.76 3.98 5.77
N HIS A 311 -16.61 5.18 5.21
CA HIS A 311 -17.01 5.49 3.84
C HIS A 311 -16.16 4.73 2.81
N VAL A 312 -14.83 4.62 3.02
CA VAL A 312 -13.95 3.80 2.17
C VAL A 312 -14.37 2.33 2.24
N LEU A 313 -14.60 1.80 3.46
CA LEU A 313 -15.11 0.44 3.63
C LEU A 313 -16.46 0.25 2.95
N ASN A 314 -17.38 1.20 3.10
CA ASN A 314 -18.69 1.13 2.45
C ASN A 314 -18.60 1.17 0.93
N GLY A 315 -17.66 1.93 0.35
CA GLY A 315 -17.36 1.90 -1.08
C GLY A 315 -16.94 0.50 -1.56
N ILE A 316 -16.04 -0.15 -0.81
CA ILE A 316 -15.61 -1.54 -1.09
C ILE A 316 -16.78 -2.52 -0.98
N ARG A 317 -17.62 -2.41 0.06
CA ARG A 317 -18.81 -3.24 0.25
C ARG A 317 -19.82 -3.09 -0.90
N LEU A 318 -20.01 -1.87 -1.40
CA LEU A 318 -20.88 -1.61 -2.56
C LEU A 318 -20.30 -2.19 -3.85
N ALA A 319 -18.99 -2.17 -4.03
CA ALA A 319 -18.32 -2.78 -5.18
C ALA A 319 -18.48 -4.32 -5.19
N VAL A 320 -18.46 -4.96 -4.01
CA VAL A 320 -18.74 -6.39 -3.84
C VAL A 320 -20.21 -6.68 -4.13
N LYS A 321 -21.16 -5.99 -3.49
CA LYS A 321 -22.60 -6.19 -3.62
C LYS A 321 -23.08 -6.14 -5.07
N GLY A 322 -22.56 -5.21 -5.85
CA GLY A 322 -22.92 -5.05 -7.25
C GLY A 322 -22.37 -6.12 -8.18
N ARG A 323 -21.54 -7.06 -7.70
CA ARG A 323 -20.65 -7.92 -8.52
C ARG A 323 -19.89 -7.10 -9.58
N ARG A 324 -19.66 -5.83 -9.24
CA ARG A 324 -19.16 -4.84 -10.21
C ARG A 324 -17.66 -4.98 -10.41
N SER A 325 -16.95 -5.45 -9.37
CA SER A 325 -15.50 -5.40 -9.38
C SER A 325 -14.84 -6.65 -8.79
N VAL A 326 -15.05 -6.95 -7.51
CA VAL A 326 -14.38 -8.04 -6.79
C VAL A 326 -15.37 -9.02 -6.19
N GLU A 327 -15.00 -10.30 -6.16
CA GLU A 327 -15.76 -11.34 -5.48
C GLU A 327 -15.49 -11.27 -3.97
N PRO A 328 -16.47 -11.64 -3.12
CA PRO A 328 -16.30 -11.64 -1.65
C PRO A 328 -15.04 -12.38 -1.18
N ALA A 329 -14.76 -13.55 -1.75
CA ALA A 329 -13.58 -14.36 -1.42
C ALA A 329 -12.23 -13.73 -1.80
N GLN A 330 -12.23 -12.62 -2.55
CA GLN A 330 -11.04 -11.89 -2.97
C GLN A 330 -10.74 -10.69 -2.05
N VAL A 331 -11.63 -10.42 -1.08
CA VAL A 331 -11.52 -9.30 -0.14
C VAL A 331 -11.22 -9.83 1.24
N GLU A 332 -10.11 -9.41 1.81
CA GLU A 332 -9.75 -9.65 3.21
C GLU A 332 -9.86 -8.34 4.02
N ILE A 333 -10.53 -8.40 5.16
CA ILE A 333 -10.68 -7.25 6.06
C ILE A 333 -10.09 -7.64 7.40
N HIS A 334 -9.20 -6.80 7.93
CA HIS A 334 -8.55 -7.03 9.20
C HIS A 334 -8.71 -5.81 10.11
N PHE A 335 -9.29 -6.04 11.26
CA PHE A 335 -9.42 -5.05 12.32
C PHE A 335 -8.41 -5.33 13.42
N PHE A 336 -7.56 -4.35 13.70
CA PHE A 336 -6.53 -4.42 14.72
C PHE A 336 -6.93 -3.63 15.97
N SER A 337 -6.89 -4.29 17.10
CA SER A 337 -7.17 -3.72 18.42
C SER A 337 -6.07 -4.10 19.39
N ARG A 338 -6.21 -3.68 20.65
CA ARG A 338 -5.36 -4.14 21.77
C ARG A 338 -6.24 -4.76 22.83
N ASP A 339 -5.73 -5.80 23.47
CA ASP A 339 -6.37 -6.34 24.67
C ASP A 339 -6.01 -5.52 25.92
N ALA A 340 -6.55 -5.95 27.07
CA ALA A 340 -6.31 -5.27 28.35
C ALA A 340 -4.83 -5.22 28.77
N ASP A 341 -4.03 -6.17 28.30
CA ASP A 341 -2.59 -6.26 28.57
C ASP A 341 -1.76 -5.47 27.52
N GLY A 342 -2.44 -4.83 26.56
CA GLY A 342 -1.80 -4.05 25.49
C GLY A 342 -1.27 -4.86 24.33
N ALA A 343 -1.49 -6.19 24.29
CA ALA A 343 -1.10 -7.02 23.18
C ALA A 343 -2.01 -6.77 21.95
N SER A 344 -1.41 -6.80 20.76
CA SER A 344 -2.13 -6.63 19.51
C SER A 344 -3.07 -7.81 19.25
N ARG A 345 -4.32 -7.52 18.97
CA ARG A 345 -5.37 -8.46 18.58
C ARG A 345 -5.83 -8.18 17.17
N ARG A 346 -6.12 -9.23 16.42
CA ARG A 346 -6.72 -9.14 15.09
C ARG A 346 -8.04 -9.87 15.06
N LEU A 347 -9.02 -9.23 14.47
CA LEU A 347 -10.28 -9.84 14.07
C LEU A 347 -10.42 -9.65 12.55
N SER A 348 -10.94 -10.65 11.84
CA SER A 348 -11.02 -10.62 10.38
C SER A 348 -12.47 -10.85 9.94
N PRO A 349 -13.30 -9.77 9.90
CA PRO A 349 -14.66 -9.85 9.38
C PRO A 349 -14.68 -10.37 7.95
N LYS A 350 -15.64 -11.25 7.63
CA LYS A 350 -15.86 -11.76 6.28
C LYS A 350 -17.00 -11.01 5.62
N ILE A 351 -16.81 -10.67 4.35
CA ILE A 351 -17.83 -10.00 3.53
C ILE A 351 -18.59 -11.05 2.72
N ASP A 352 -19.91 -10.93 2.64
CA ASP A 352 -20.76 -11.77 1.81
C ASP A 352 -21.07 -11.12 0.44
N ALA A 353 -21.79 -11.83 -0.42
CA ALA A 353 -22.17 -11.38 -1.76
C ALA A 353 -23.11 -10.15 -1.75
N ASP A 354 -23.79 -9.88 -0.65
CA ASP A 354 -24.61 -8.69 -0.44
C ASP A 354 -23.83 -7.51 0.15
N GLY A 355 -22.51 -7.66 0.35
CA GLY A 355 -21.64 -6.65 0.94
C GLY A 355 -21.84 -6.51 2.45
N ARG A 356 -22.41 -7.51 3.13
CA ARG A 356 -22.58 -7.52 4.59
C ARG A 356 -21.36 -8.17 5.24
N LEU A 357 -21.05 -7.73 6.44
CA LEU A 357 -20.02 -8.34 7.28
C LEU A 357 -20.67 -9.33 8.23
N ASP A 358 -20.03 -10.48 8.47
CA ASP A 358 -20.47 -11.53 9.38
C ASP A 358 -20.35 -11.11 10.86
N VAL A 359 -19.39 -10.26 11.18
CA VAL A 359 -19.16 -9.70 12.50
C VAL A 359 -18.79 -8.22 12.40
N TRP A 360 -19.28 -7.44 13.35
CA TRP A 360 -18.95 -6.02 13.48
C TRP A 360 -18.26 -5.81 14.83
N PRO A 361 -16.91 -5.75 14.87
CA PRO A 361 -16.18 -5.60 16.12
C PRO A 361 -16.48 -4.27 16.82
N ASP A 362 -16.47 -4.26 18.15
CA ASP A 362 -16.58 -3.04 18.93
C ASP A 362 -15.45 -2.06 18.56
N GLY A 363 -15.81 -0.80 18.32
CA GLY A 363 -14.88 0.22 17.83
C GLY A 363 -14.57 0.14 16.33
N PHE A 364 -15.24 -0.76 15.59
CA PHE A 364 -15.09 -0.88 14.14
C PHE A 364 -16.13 -0.01 13.42
N PHE A 365 -15.82 1.27 13.23
CA PHE A 365 -16.69 2.25 12.55
C PHE A 365 -18.11 2.40 13.14
N ASP A 366 -18.26 2.19 14.44
CA ASP A 366 -19.54 2.23 15.17
C ASP A 366 -19.77 3.54 15.96
N GLN A 367 -18.82 4.49 15.87
CA GLN A 367 -18.87 5.75 16.61
C GLN A 367 -20.08 6.60 16.26
N PHE A 368 -20.52 6.59 15.01
CA PHE A 368 -21.73 7.31 14.59
C PHE A 368 -22.99 6.75 15.29
N ASP A 369 -23.14 5.43 15.29
CA ASP A 369 -24.30 4.77 15.92
C ASP A 369 -24.30 4.95 17.42
N GLN A 370 -23.12 4.84 18.07
CA GLN A 370 -22.95 5.10 19.50
C GLN A 370 -23.26 6.55 19.84
N ALA A 371 -22.78 7.52 19.07
CA ALA A 371 -23.07 8.93 19.26
C ALA A 371 -24.57 9.23 19.07
N LEU A 372 -25.19 8.65 18.02
CA LEU A 372 -26.62 8.82 17.77
C LEU A 372 -27.46 8.23 18.92
N ALA A 373 -27.13 7.04 19.41
CA ALA A 373 -27.79 6.43 20.56
C ALA A 373 -27.65 7.25 21.85
N ALA A 374 -26.53 7.97 22.02
CA ALA A 374 -26.30 8.84 23.18
C ALA A 374 -26.98 10.20 23.06
N LEU A 375 -27.34 10.65 21.86
CA LEU A 375 -28.04 11.92 21.59
C LEU A 375 -29.58 11.78 21.63
N LEU A 376 -30.11 10.57 21.49
CA LEU A 376 -31.54 10.24 21.58
C LEU A 376 -31.95 9.85 23.01
#